data_812e265254bfefce0b6382faeb8d31b6
#
_entry.id   812e265254bfefce0b6382faeb8d31b6
#
_cell.length_a   1.000
_cell.length_b   1.000
_cell.length_c   1.000
_cell.angle_alpha   90.00
_cell.angle_beta   90.00
_cell.angle_gamma   90.00
#
_symmetry.space_group_name_H-M   'P 1'
#
loop_
_entity.id
_entity.type
_entity.pdbx_description
1 polymer ?
#
loop_
_entity_poly.entity_id
_entity_poly.type
_entity_poly.pdbx_seq_one_letter_code
_entity_poly.pdbx_strand_id
1 'polypeptide(L)'
;MKKVASLIFAAFLVSGCSYFEKKEDKGAKQGGGAPALPVGVFTAKFADVPIILKFNGQTVSELEIMLKPQVSGTIEKQLFEPGRSVKKGDVLYEIDRSRYQAAFDSANANLQNASADYKRAKALKASNTISQKDFDTAKAAFMVAEANFKSAKIDFDHSLVTAPFDGMAGDTQKDVGAYVNVGEDLVRLSKFDPIDVEFGIADVDRLELDANLRNGQWKQLGRQVSINLGGKDYNGTLSFIDSVINTNTASVSAKAQIPNPSLEIRPGIFTKVSVEGFYQKNGFKIPQVALKQDLSNTIVYVVQDGKVAKKVVKISAQDTRTATISSGLQDGDQIILDNFKKINVGSKVTPIPASTDPYVAGQPEASQSNAESGK
;
A
#
# COMPACT_ATOMS: atom_id res chain seq x y z
N MET A 1 5.45 -63.81 42.67
CA MET A 1 6.31 -64.62 43.54
C MET A 1 7.03 -63.67 44.48
N LYS A 2 6.83 -63.90 45.76
CA LYS A 2 7.68 -63.74 46.95
C LYS A 2 8.12 -62.26 47.21
N LYS A 3 7.57 -61.61 48.22
CA LYS A 3 7.75 -61.76 49.68
C LYS A 3 8.81 -60.79 50.18
N VAL A 4 8.40 -59.86 51.10
CA VAL A 4 8.53 -59.87 52.53
C VAL A 4 9.95 -59.47 53.00
N ALA A 5 10.23 -58.51 53.86
CA ALA A 5 9.88 -58.27 55.22
C ALA A 5 10.52 -56.93 55.65
N SER A 6 9.90 -56.07 56.44
CA SER A 6 9.82 -56.16 57.95
C SER A 6 11.13 -55.74 58.63
N LEU A 7 11.19 -54.80 59.45
CA LEU A 7 10.79 -54.55 60.82
C LEU A 7 11.86 -53.75 61.60
N ILE A 8 11.43 -52.72 62.34
CA ILE A 8 11.74 -52.39 63.74
C ILE A 8 13.15 -51.88 64.12
N PHE A 9 13.21 -50.73 64.79
CA PHE A 9 13.73 -50.46 66.15
C PHE A 9 13.55 -48.94 66.43
N ALA A 10 12.67 -48.51 67.20
CA ALA A 10 12.54 -48.38 68.66
C ALA A 10 13.46 -47.31 69.30
N ALA A 11 12.76 -46.29 69.72
CA ALA A 11 12.84 -45.48 70.94
C ALA A 11 14.19 -45.29 71.66
N PHE A 12 14.48 -44.01 71.93
CA PHE A 12 14.98 -43.61 73.26
C PHE A 12 14.56 -42.18 73.60
N LEU A 13 13.84 -42.09 74.70
CA LEU A 13 13.53 -40.89 75.48
C LEU A 13 14.82 -40.41 76.16
N VAL A 14 14.98 -39.09 76.33
CA VAL A 14 15.27 -38.49 77.64
C VAL A 14 15.06 -37.00 77.61
N SER A 15 14.32 -36.55 78.55
CA SER A 15 13.92 -35.26 79.09
C SER A 15 15.07 -34.29 79.31
N GLY A 16 14.75 -33.00 79.08
CA GLY A 16 15.54 -31.86 79.57
C GLY A 16 14.63 -30.63 79.69
N CYS A 17 13.97 -30.49 80.83
CA CYS A 17 13.33 -29.28 81.26
C CYS A 17 14.40 -28.20 81.52
N SER A 18 14.24 -26.99 80.99
CA SER A 18 14.64 -25.79 81.71
C SER A 18 13.79 -24.64 81.30
N TYR A 19 13.04 -24.16 82.17
CA TYR A 19 12.48 -22.86 82.48
C TYR A 19 13.13 -21.74 81.67
N PHE A 20 12.31 -21.01 80.89
CA PHE A 20 12.55 -19.59 80.67
C PHE A 20 11.24 -18.82 80.61
N GLU A 21 11.24 -17.78 81.35
CA GLU A 21 10.20 -16.86 81.84
C GLU A 21 9.44 -16.13 80.76
N LYS A 22 8.14 -16.05 80.88
CA LYS A 22 7.17 -15.36 80.08
C LYS A 22 7.33 -13.86 80.35
N LYS A 23 7.85 -13.09 79.38
CA LYS A 23 7.70 -11.68 79.35
C LYS A 23 6.61 -11.32 78.31
N GLU A 24 5.46 -10.93 78.82
CA GLU A 24 4.41 -10.30 78.03
C GLU A 24 4.88 -8.95 77.61
N ASP A 25 5.24 -8.81 76.32
CA ASP A 25 5.44 -7.53 75.70
C ASP A 25 4.18 -7.22 74.85
N LYS A 26 3.33 -6.36 75.41
CA LYS A 26 2.18 -5.76 74.70
C LYS A 26 2.71 -4.74 73.72
N GLY A 27 3.24 -5.21 72.58
CA GLY A 27 3.52 -4.39 71.40
C GLY A 27 2.35 -4.46 70.45
N ALA A 28 1.53 -3.40 70.43
CA ALA A 28 0.52 -3.17 69.39
C ALA A 28 1.16 -3.28 68.01
N LYS A 29 0.88 -4.34 67.27
CA LYS A 29 1.16 -4.39 65.84
C LYS A 29 0.18 -3.42 65.17
N GLN A 30 0.59 -2.14 65.05
CA GLN A 30 0.11 -1.27 64.01
C GLN A 30 0.38 -1.98 62.67
N GLY A 31 -0.69 -2.32 61.98
CA GLY A 31 -0.64 -2.83 60.63
C GLY A 31 -0.03 -1.82 59.65
N GLY A 32 1.30 -1.78 59.61
CA GLY A 32 2.04 -1.07 58.58
C GLY A 32 1.78 -1.77 57.25
N GLY A 33 0.81 -1.30 56.50
CA GLY A 33 0.66 -1.73 55.10
C GLY A 33 1.98 -1.47 54.37
N ALA A 34 2.43 -2.46 53.59
CA ALA A 34 3.63 -2.27 52.76
C ALA A 34 3.54 -0.93 52.03
N PRO A 35 4.64 -0.17 51.98
CA PRO A 35 4.64 1.15 51.30
C PRO A 35 4.14 0.99 49.87
N ALA A 36 3.27 1.88 49.44
CA ALA A 36 2.74 1.87 48.07
C ALA A 36 3.88 2.00 47.07
N LEU A 37 3.96 1.05 46.13
CA LEU A 37 5.01 1.05 45.13
C LEU A 37 4.75 2.13 44.08
N PRO A 38 5.72 3.02 43.77
CA PRO A 38 5.56 3.99 42.70
C PRO A 38 5.50 3.26 41.33
N VAL A 39 4.53 3.60 40.51
CA VAL A 39 4.33 3.04 39.15
C VAL A 39 4.09 4.15 38.15
N GLY A 40 4.77 4.10 37.00
CA GLY A 40 4.53 4.97 35.89
C GLY A 40 3.17 4.67 35.26
N VAL A 41 2.33 5.68 35.11
CA VAL A 41 1.00 5.52 34.51
C VAL A 41 0.80 6.39 33.30
N PHE A 42 0.08 5.84 32.32
CA PHE A 42 -0.44 6.53 31.14
C PHE A 42 -1.95 6.67 31.30
N THR A 43 -2.45 7.89 31.14
CA THR A 43 -3.90 8.14 31.22
C THR A 43 -4.53 7.88 29.86
N ALA A 44 -5.40 6.89 29.78
CA ALA A 44 -6.15 6.58 28.56
C ALA A 44 -7.12 7.70 28.22
N LYS A 45 -7.08 8.16 26.97
CA LYS A 45 -8.01 9.17 26.45
C LYS A 45 -8.87 8.56 25.37
N PHE A 46 -10.15 8.80 25.46
CA PHE A 46 -11.16 8.39 24.50
C PHE A 46 -11.10 9.28 23.26
N ALA A 47 -10.89 8.70 22.08
CA ALA A 47 -10.80 9.43 20.83
C ALA A 47 -11.06 8.53 19.62
N ASP A 48 -11.28 9.15 18.47
CA ASP A 48 -11.17 8.46 17.19
C ASP A 48 -9.69 8.24 16.87
N VAL A 49 -9.25 7.00 16.86
CA VAL A 49 -7.84 6.64 16.69
C VAL A 49 -7.57 6.28 15.23
N PRO A 50 -6.62 6.95 14.54
CA PRO A 50 -6.25 6.60 13.19
C PRO A 50 -5.65 5.19 13.14
N ILE A 51 -6.05 4.41 12.13
CA ILE A 51 -5.54 3.08 11.82
C ILE A 51 -4.80 3.16 10.49
N ILE A 52 -3.55 2.70 10.49
CA ILE A 52 -2.73 2.60 9.30
C ILE A 52 -2.58 1.12 8.97
N LEU A 53 -3.12 0.72 7.82
CA LEU A 53 -2.97 -0.63 7.31
C LEU A 53 -1.69 -0.70 6.48
N LYS A 54 -0.85 -1.71 6.74
CA LYS A 54 0.45 -1.87 6.09
C LYS A 54 0.48 -3.15 5.27
N PHE A 55 0.82 -3.02 4.00
CA PHE A 55 0.92 -4.12 3.06
C PHE A 55 2.28 -4.12 2.37
N ASN A 56 2.67 -5.25 1.80
CA ASN A 56 3.82 -5.32 0.90
C ASN A 56 3.31 -5.12 -0.52
N GLY A 57 3.96 -4.26 -1.27
CA GLY A 57 3.59 -3.96 -2.66
C GLY A 57 4.80 -3.80 -3.56
N GLN A 58 4.52 -3.62 -4.81
CA GLN A 58 5.51 -3.39 -5.85
C GLN A 58 5.06 -2.23 -6.73
N THR A 59 6.00 -1.35 -7.08
CA THR A 59 5.73 -0.31 -8.07
C THR A 59 5.62 -0.93 -9.46
N VAL A 60 4.62 -0.52 -10.22
CA VAL A 60 4.37 -0.97 -11.59
C VAL A 60 4.08 0.24 -12.48
N SER A 61 4.34 0.11 -13.76
CA SER A 61 3.92 1.13 -14.72
C SER A 61 2.40 1.19 -14.81
N GLU A 62 1.81 2.39 -14.87
CA GLU A 62 0.38 2.55 -15.15
C GLU A 62 0.00 1.93 -16.51
N LEU A 63 0.82 2.20 -17.52
CA LEU A 63 0.70 1.64 -18.85
C LEU A 63 2.06 1.10 -19.31
N GLU A 64 2.07 -0.13 -19.79
CA GLU A 64 3.25 -0.73 -20.42
C GLU A 64 2.82 -1.49 -21.67
N ILE A 65 3.44 -1.16 -22.79
CA ILE A 65 3.19 -1.81 -24.07
C ILE A 65 4.49 -2.11 -24.81
N MET A 66 4.46 -3.18 -25.61
CA MET A 66 5.44 -3.39 -26.67
C MET A 66 4.92 -2.73 -27.94
N LEU A 67 5.60 -1.69 -28.41
CA LEU A 67 5.29 -1.04 -29.68
C LEU A 67 5.61 -1.99 -30.83
N LYS A 68 4.67 -2.06 -31.78
CA LYS A 68 4.72 -2.96 -32.92
C LYS A 68 4.45 -2.20 -34.20
N PRO A 69 5.14 -2.51 -35.30
CA PRO A 69 4.87 -1.89 -36.59
C PRO A 69 3.52 -2.39 -37.14
N GLN A 70 2.82 -1.52 -37.81
CA GLN A 70 1.54 -1.82 -38.48
C GLN A 70 1.73 -2.08 -39.99
N VAL A 71 2.94 -1.83 -40.49
CA VAL A 71 3.36 -2.12 -41.85
C VAL A 71 4.71 -2.83 -41.84
N SER A 72 5.01 -3.62 -42.89
CA SER A 72 6.27 -4.35 -43.00
C SER A 72 7.27 -3.56 -43.85
N GLY A 73 8.54 -3.60 -43.48
CA GLY A 73 9.62 -2.94 -44.21
C GLY A 73 10.92 -2.90 -43.44
N THR A 74 11.95 -2.27 -44.00
CA THR A 74 13.23 -2.08 -43.35
C THR A 74 13.17 -0.84 -42.45
N ILE A 75 13.71 -0.91 -41.24
CA ILE A 75 13.86 0.25 -40.35
C ILE A 75 14.93 1.17 -40.98
N GLU A 76 14.54 2.36 -41.42
CA GLU A 76 15.51 3.33 -41.95
C GLU A 76 16.12 4.19 -40.85
N LYS A 77 15.30 4.57 -39.86
CA LYS A 77 15.75 5.44 -38.76
C LYS A 77 15.12 5.07 -37.45
N GLN A 78 15.90 5.25 -36.41
CA GLN A 78 15.46 5.30 -35.02
C GLN A 78 15.64 6.75 -34.54
N LEU A 79 14.56 7.38 -34.09
CA LEU A 79 14.49 8.83 -33.78
C LEU A 79 14.38 9.10 -32.28
N PHE A 80 14.66 8.13 -31.44
CA PHE A 80 14.69 8.24 -29.99
C PHE A 80 15.98 7.60 -29.43
N GLU A 81 16.33 7.95 -28.20
CA GLU A 81 17.40 7.31 -27.44
C GLU A 81 16.78 6.33 -26.41
N PRO A 82 17.24 5.07 -26.34
CA PRO A 82 16.81 4.13 -25.30
C PRO A 82 17.04 4.71 -23.89
N GLY A 83 16.06 4.52 -22.99
CA GLY A 83 16.11 5.04 -21.64
C GLY A 83 15.76 6.52 -21.50
N ARG A 84 15.30 7.18 -22.56
CA ARG A 84 14.80 8.56 -22.54
C ARG A 84 13.29 8.65 -22.57
N SER A 85 12.78 9.76 -22.05
CA SER A 85 11.35 10.08 -22.14
C SER A 85 10.98 10.54 -23.55
N VAL A 86 9.83 10.09 -24.00
CA VAL A 86 9.22 10.48 -25.28
C VAL A 86 7.80 10.99 -25.03
N LYS A 87 7.31 11.84 -25.89
CA LYS A 87 5.95 12.40 -25.81
C LYS A 87 5.01 11.68 -26.77
N LYS A 88 3.73 11.70 -26.44
CA LYS A 88 2.68 11.21 -27.33
C LYS A 88 2.78 11.88 -28.69
N GLY A 89 2.83 11.05 -29.75
CA GLY A 89 2.96 11.52 -31.14
C GLY A 89 4.39 11.63 -31.64
N ASP A 90 5.42 11.53 -30.76
CA ASP A 90 6.80 11.49 -31.21
C ASP A 90 7.03 10.30 -32.11
N VAL A 91 7.71 10.50 -33.23
CA VAL A 91 8.11 9.43 -34.14
C VAL A 91 9.30 8.69 -33.56
N LEU A 92 9.14 7.39 -33.34
CA LEU A 92 10.19 6.53 -32.75
C LEU A 92 10.98 5.79 -33.83
N TYR A 93 10.28 5.25 -34.82
CA TYR A 93 10.91 4.58 -35.96
C TYR A 93 10.33 5.08 -37.28
N GLU A 94 11.19 5.13 -38.29
CA GLU A 94 10.83 5.32 -39.70
C GLU A 94 11.11 4.01 -40.44
N ILE A 95 10.05 3.40 -40.98
CA ILE A 95 10.12 2.20 -41.83
C ILE A 95 10.16 2.67 -43.28
N ASP A 96 10.93 2.01 -44.16
CA ASP A 96 11.04 2.39 -45.59
C ASP A 96 9.70 2.78 -46.18
N ARG A 97 9.59 4.08 -46.43
CA ARG A 97 8.36 4.75 -46.87
C ARG A 97 8.17 4.74 -48.36
N SER A 98 9.23 4.39 -49.12
CA SER A 98 9.25 4.59 -50.59
C SER A 98 8.08 3.93 -51.28
N ARG A 99 7.79 2.68 -50.93
CA ARG A 99 6.66 1.91 -51.48
C ARG A 99 5.31 2.48 -51.06
N TYR A 100 5.16 2.86 -49.83
CA TYR A 100 3.92 3.42 -49.27
C TYR A 100 3.64 4.82 -49.80
N GLN A 101 4.67 5.66 -49.98
CA GLN A 101 4.57 6.97 -50.64
C GLN A 101 4.09 6.82 -52.06
N ALA A 102 4.68 5.94 -52.88
CA ALA A 102 4.28 5.72 -54.26
C ALA A 102 2.82 5.22 -54.35
N ALA A 103 2.38 4.35 -53.46
CA ALA A 103 0.99 3.88 -53.39
C ALA A 103 0.03 5.02 -53.02
N PHE A 104 0.40 5.83 -52.02
CA PHE A 104 -0.36 7.01 -51.60
C PHE A 104 -0.51 8.02 -52.76
N ASP A 105 0.58 8.36 -53.43
CA ASP A 105 0.57 9.32 -54.55
C ASP A 105 -0.29 8.81 -55.72
N SER A 106 -0.19 7.55 -56.07
CA SER A 106 -1.02 6.90 -57.11
C SER A 106 -2.51 6.92 -56.73
N ALA A 107 -2.86 6.56 -55.51
CA ALA A 107 -4.24 6.60 -55.01
C ALA A 107 -4.79 8.04 -54.95
N ASN A 108 -3.97 9.02 -54.57
CA ASN A 108 -4.33 10.44 -54.59
C ASN A 108 -4.63 10.98 -55.98
N ALA A 109 -3.80 10.63 -56.97
CA ALA A 109 -4.05 11.01 -58.35
C ALA A 109 -5.37 10.42 -58.90
N ASN A 110 -5.63 9.13 -58.60
CA ASN A 110 -6.88 8.47 -58.96
C ASN A 110 -8.10 9.12 -58.30
N LEU A 111 -8.00 9.50 -57.03
CA LEU A 111 -9.07 10.21 -56.30
C LEU A 111 -9.34 11.56 -56.93
N GLN A 112 -8.30 12.33 -57.28
CA GLN A 112 -8.45 13.63 -57.94
C GLN A 112 -9.21 13.52 -59.27
N ASN A 113 -8.84 12.53 -60.13
CA ASN A 113 -9.52 12.27 -61.36
C ASN A 113 -10.99 11.90 -61.17
N ALA A 114 -11.27 10.89 -60.33
CA ALA A 114 -12.64 10.44 -60.02
C ALA A 114 -13.50 11.54 -59.39
N SER A 115 -12.90 12.38 -58.54
CA SER A 115 -13.58 13.54 -57.92
C SER A 115 -13.97 14.58 -58.99
N ALA A 116 -13.08 14.87 -59.97
CA ALA A 116 -13.37 15.77 -61.06
C ALA A 116 -14.50 15.26 -61.93
N ASP A 117 -14.48 13.94 -62.29
CA ASP A 117 -15.52 13.28 -63.07
C ASP A 117 -16.87 13.30 -62.35
N TYR A 118 -16.89 12.96 -61.05
CA TYR A 118 -18.11 13.01 -60.25
C TYR A 118 -18.68 14.44 -60.16
N LYS A 119 -17.82 15.46 -59.97
CA LYS A 119 -18.24 16.86 -59.94
C LYS A 119 -18.88 17.29 -61.28
N ARG A 120 -18.28 16.88 -62.42
CA ARG A 120 -18.85 17.13 -63.77
C ARG A 120 -20.21 16.43 -63.93
N ALA A 121 -20.25 15.12 -63.59
CA ALA A 121 -21.48 14.34 -63.68
C ALA A 121 -22.61 14.97 -62.78
N LYS A 122 -22.25 15.43 -61.58
CA LYS A 122 -23.20 16.10 -60.69
C LYS A 122 -23.77 17.37 -61.28
N ALA A 123 -22.96 18.21 -61.92
CA ALA A 123 -23.41 19.43 -62.60
C ALA A 123 -24.31 19.12 -63.83
N LEU A 124 -23.94 18.11 -64.67
CA LEU A 124 -24.73 17.70 -65.84
C LEU A 124 -26.02 17.03 -65.42
N LYS A 125 -26.06 16.31 -64.32
CA LYS A 125 -27.29 15.71 -63.79
C LYS A 125 -28.26 16.77 -63.26
N ALA A 126 -27.77 17.83 -62.66
CA ALA A 126 -28.60 18.94 -62.21
C ALA A 126 -29.28 19.68 -63.39
N SER A 127 -28.64 19.68 -64.56
CA SER A 127 -29.21 20.19 -65.82
C SER A 127 -29.95 19.12 -66.65
N ASN A 128 -30.20 17.92 -66.12
CA ASN A 128 -30.82 16.80 -66.79
C ASN A 128 -30.14 16.38 -68.10
N THR A 129 -28.81 16.59 -68.23
CA THR A 129 -28.04 16.31 -69.45
C THR A 129 -27.48 14.89 -69.53
N ILE A 130 -27.39 14.20 -68.40
CA ILE A 130 -26.91 12.80 -68.33
C ILE A 130 -27.94 11.85 -67.72
N SER A 131 -27.78 10.54 -68.00
CA SER A 131 -28.63 9.52 -67.40
C SER A 131 -28.37 9.32 -65.92
N GLN A 132 -29.32 8.72 -65.18
CA GLN A 132 -29.13 8.33 -63.79
C GLN A 132 -28.01 7.31 -63.66
N LYS A 133 -27.91 6.35 -64.61
CA LYS A 133 -26.88 5.35 -64.62
C LYS A 133 -25.47 5.95 -64.73
N ASP A 134 -25.27 6.95 -65.61
CA ASP A 134 -23.96 7.58 -65.75
C ASP A 134 -23.54 8.37 -64.51
N PHE A 135 -24.51 9.07 -63.90
CA PHE A 135 -24.28 9.71 -62.62
C PHE A 135 -23.89 8.74 -61.53
N ASP A 136 -24.65 7.63 -61.37
CA ASP A 136 -24.39 6.59 -60.36
C ASP A 136 -23.04 5.88 -60.61
N THR A 137 -22.67 5.69 -61.88
CA THR A 137 -21.35 5.14 -62.22
C THR A 137 -20.21 6.09 -61.81
N ALA A 138 -20.31 7.38 -62.12
CA ALA A 138 -19.30 8.34 -61.70
C ALA A 138 -19.22 8.49 -60.17
N LYS A 139 -20.37 8.45 -59.48
CA LYS A 139 -20.44 8.45 -58.03
C LYS A 139 -19.77 7.21 -57.42
N ALA A 140 -20.04 6.02 -57.94
CA ALA A 140 -19.43 4.76 -57.48
C ALA A 140 -17.90 4.79 -57.68
N ALA A 141 -17.42 5.23 -58.85
CA ALA A 141 -15.99 5.37 -59.12
C ALA A 141 -15.29 6.31 -58.15
N PHE A 142 -15.91 7.45 -57.82
CA PHE A 142 -15.38 8.39 -56.79
C PHE A 142 -15.32 7.72 -55.44
N MET A 143 -16.35 7.02 -54.97
CA MET A 143 -16.36 6.36 -53.68
C MET A 143 -15.29 5.26 -53.57
N VAL A 144 -15.05 4.49 -54.64
CA VAL A 144 -13.98 3.49 -54.71
C VAL A 144 -12.59 4.12 -54.64
N ALA A 145 -12.38 5.23 -55.41
CA ALA A 145 -11.11 5.95 -55.37
C ALA A 145 -10.84 6.60 -54.00
N GLU A 146 -11.88 7.13 -53.37
CA GLU A 146 -11.79 7.67 -51.98
C GLU A 146 -11.41 6.63 -50.96
N ALA A 147 -12.01 5.41 -51.05
CA ALA A 147 -11.68 4.29 -50.20
C ALA A 147 -10.22 3.83 -50.38
N ASN A 148 -9.76 3.67 -51.63
CA ASN A 148 -8.40 3.32 -51.96
C ASN A 148 -7.37 4.34 -51.48
N PHE A 149 -7.66 5.62 -51.62
CA PHE A 149 -6.82 6.72 -51.12
C PHE A 149 -6.70 6.65 -49.60
N LYS A 150 -7.82 6.44 -48.90
CA LYS A 150 -7.84 6.33 -47.45
C LYS A 150 -7.00 5.14 -46.97
N SER A 151 -7.08 3.97 -47.63
CA SER A 151 -6.27 2.80 -47.33
C SER A 151 -4.77 3.08 -47.52
N ALA A 152 -4.39 3.62 -48.69
CA ALA A 152 -2.99 3.94 -48.97
C ALA A 152 -2.42 5.00 -48.01
N LYS A 153 -3.26 5.98 -47.62
CA LYS A 153 -2.89 6.96 -46.61
C LYS A 153 -2.61 6.34 -45.26
N ILE A 154 -3.44 5.41 -44.79
CA ILE A 154 -3.26 4.72 -43.54
C ILE A 154 -1.92 3.94 -43.54
N ASP A 155 -1.63 3.19 -44.62
CA ASP A 155 -0.39 2.44 -44.73
C ASP A 155 0.85 3.36 -44.76
N PHE A 156 0.73 4.50 -45.46
CA PHE A 156 1.79 5.51 -45.46
C PHE A 156 2.00 6.15 -44.08
N ASP A 157 0.93 6.52 -43.39
CA ASP A 157 1.02 7.08 -42.04
C ASP A 157 1.62 6.06 -41.05
N HIS A 158 1.26 4.77 -41.18
CA HIS A 158 1.76 3.67 -40.34
C HIS A 158 3.23 3.31 -40.61
N SER A 159 3.85 3.80 -41.69
CA SER A 159 5.30 3.69 -41.88
C SER A 159 6.12 4.51 -40.88
N LEU A 160 5.46 5.43 -40.17
CA LEU A 160 6.00 6.08 -38.98
C LEU A 160 5.41 5.43 -37.71
N VAL A 161 6.27 4.83 -36.91
CA VAL A 161 5.86 4.27 -35.62
C VAL A 161 5.96 5.36 -34.59
N THR A 162 4.82 5.75 -34.03
CA THR A 162 4.71 6.88 -33.08
C THR A 162 4.39 6.39 -31.67
N ALA A 163 4.79 7.17 -30.65
CA ALA A 163 4.44 6.93 -29.27
C ALA A 163 2.93 7.23 -29.04
N PRO A 164 2.13 6.27 -28.51
CA PRO A 164 0.72 6.47 -28.26
C PRO A 164 0.41 7.27 -26.99
N PHE A 165 1.37 7.37 -26.06
CA PHE A 165 1.31 8.13 -24.82
C PHE A 165 2.69 8.63 -24.39
N ASP A 166 2.73 9.57 -23.45
CA ASP A 166 3.96 10.06 -22.84
C ASP A 166 4.57 8.96 -21.95
N GLY A 167 5.85 8.63 -22.15
CA GLY A 167 6.47 7.56 -21.41
C GLY A 167 7.98 7.46 -21.59
N MET A 168 8.55 6.42 -21.01
CA MET A 168 9.97 6.06 -21.14
C MET A 168 10.12 4.97 -22.20
N ALA A 169 10.93 5.24 -23.25
CA ALA A 169 11.28 4.23 -24.22
C ALA A 169 12.37 3.31 -23.65
N GLY A 170 12.10 2.02 -23.65
CA GLY A 170 13.04 0.99 -23.20
C GLY A 170 14.13 0.69 -24.25
N ASP A 171 14.75 -0.47 -24.07
CA ASP A 171 15.75 -0.96 -25.01
C ASP A 171 15.07 -1.44 -26.32
N THR A 172 15.78 -1.27 -27.42
CA THR A 172 15.30 -1.65 -28.77
C THR A 172 15.40 -3.14 -28.98
N GLN A 173 14.40 -3.73 -29.60
CA GLN A 173 14.41 -5.15 -29.98
C GLN A 173 14.90 -5.37 -31.43
N LYS A 174 14.97 -4.30 -32.20
CA LYS A 174 15.37 -4.31 -33.62
C LYS A 174 16.21 -3.07 -33.92
N ASP A 175 17.29 -3.27 -34.63
CA ASP A 175 18.22 -2.20 -35.03
C ASP A 175 17.85 -1.60 -36.37
N VAL A 176 18.41 -0.41 -36.66
CA VAL A 176 18.33 0.24 -37.96
C VAL A 176 18.94 -0.67 -39.04
N GLY A 177 18.25 -0.83 -40.15
CA GLY A 177 18.59 -1.76 -41.22
C GLY A 177 17.93 -3.14 -41.11
N ALA A 178 17.31 -3.47 -39.98
CA ALA A 178 16.55 -4.72 -39.83
C ALA A 178 15.23 -4.65 -40.61
N TYR A 179 14.85 -5.73 -41.24
CA TYR A 179 13.51 -5.91 -41.82
C TYR A 179 12.55 -6.37 -40.73
N VAL A 180 11.38 -5.71 -40.64
CA VAL A 180 10.34 -6.01 -39.66
C VAL A 180 9.02 -6.33 -40.33
N ASN A 181 8.27 -7.25 -39.70
CA ASN A 181 6.92 -7.63 -40.10
C ASN A 181 5.88 -7.01 -39.17
N VAL A 182 4.64 -6.89 -39.69
CA VAL A 182 3.51 -6.43 -38.86
C VAL A 182 3.38 -7.28 -37.60
N GLY A 183 3.33 -6.60 -36.43
CA GLY A 183 3.12 -7.25 -35.14
C GLY A 183 4.39 -7.71 -34.42
N GLU A 184 5.59 -7.53 -34.98
CA GLU A 184 6.85 -7.80 -34.31
C GLU A 184 7.14 -6.74 -33.21
N ASP A 185 7.82 -7.15 -32.13
CA ASP A 185 8.18 -6.25 -31.05
C ASP A 185 9.34 -5.32 -31.45
N LEU A 186 9.18 -4.01 -31.30
CA LEU A 186 10.19 -2.99 -31.59
C LEU A 186 10.82 -2.42 -30.33
N VAL A 187 10.01 -1.85 -29.47
CA VAL A 187 10.47 -1.19 -28.24
C VAL A 187 9.37 -1.21 -27.19
N ARG A 188 9.77 -1.36 -25.93
CA ARG A 188 8.86 -1.22 -24.80
C ARG A 188 8.67 0.25 -24.49
N LEU A 189 7.44 0.67 -24.35
CA LEU A 189 7.07 2.00 -23.86
C LEU A 189 6.31 1.86 -22.56
N SER A 190 6.81 2.51 -21.51
CA SER A 190 6.26 2.43 -20.16
C SER A 190 5.97 3.82 -19.62
N LYS A 191 4.80 4.01 -19.02
CA LYS A 191 4.40 5.27 -18.39
C LYS A 191 4.79 5.27 -16.92
N PHE A 192 5.61 6.24 -16.49
CA PHE A 192 6.15 6.34 -15.14
C PHE A 192 5.51 7.46 -14.29
N ASP A 193 4.74 8.33 -14.89
CA ASP A 193 4.00 9.39 -14.19
C ASP A 193 2.54 9.45 -14.67
N PRO A 194 1.59 9.20 -13.76
CA PRO A 194 1.79 8.67 -12.43
C PRO A 194 2.31 7.23 -12.44
N ILE A 195 2.89 6.78 -11.33
CA ILE A 195 3.27 5.38 -11.15
C ILE A 195 2.25 4.67 -10.27
N ASP A 196 1.94 3.43 -10.59
CA ASP A 196 1.07 2.60 -9.77
C ASP A 196 1.89 1.81 -8.75
N VAL A 197 1.29 1.54 -7.60
CA VAL A 197 1.77 0.58 -6.62
C VAL A 197 0.72 -0.49 -6.47
N GLU A 198 1.07 -1.72 -6.84
CA GLU A 198 0.22 -2.89 -6.69
C GLU A 198 0.54 -3.63 -5.42
N PHE A 199 -0.48 -4.00 -4.63
CA PHE A 199 -0.33 -4.74 -3.38
C PHE A 199 -1.52 -5.65 -3.14
N GLY A 200 -1.26 -6.74 -2.40
CA GLY A 200 -2.29 -7.70 -2.00
C GLY A 200 -2.81 -7.40 -0.60
N ILE A 201 -4.11 -7.38 -0.45
CA ILE A 201 -4.81 -7.36 0.84
C ILE A 201 -5.25 -8.79 1.12
N ALA A 202 -4.76 -9.40 2.20
CA ALA A 202 -5.17 -10.76 2.57
C ALA A 202 -6.71 -10.83 2.74
N ASP A 203 -7.31 -11.94 2.38
CA ASP A 203 -8.75 -12.14 2.45
C ASP A 203 -9.29 -11.97 3.88
N VAL A 204 -8.54 -12.43 4.87
CA VAL A 204 -8.86 -12.25 6.30
C VAL A 204 -8.88 -10.78 6.67
N ASP A 205 -7.86 -10.01 6.28
CA ASP A 205 -7.76 -8.57 6.56
C ASP A 205 -8.90 -7.80 5.85
N ARG A 206 -9.24 -8.22 4.63
CA ARG A 206 -10.34 -7.63 3.89
C ARG A 206 -11.69 -7.87 4.56
N LEU A 207 -11.94 -9.10 5.02
CA LEU A 207 -13.17 -9.45 5.73
C LEU A 207 -13.28 -8.71 7.06
N GLU A 208 -12.17 -8.58 7.79
CA GLU A 208 -12.14 -7.82 9.04
C GLU A 208 -12.40 -6.32 8.80
N LEU A 209 -11.77 -5.72 7.81
CA LEU A 209 -12.00 -4.34 7.39
C LEU A 209 -13.48 -4.10 7.08
N ASP A 210 -14.07 -4.95 6.23
CA ASP A 210 -15.47 -4.82 5.82
C ASP A 210 -16.43 -5.05 7.01
N ALA A 211 -16.11 -5.96 7.92
CA ALA A 211 -16.90 -6.19 9.14
C ALA A 211 -16.87 -4.96 10.07
N ASN A 212 -15.68 -4.40 10.31
CA ASN A 212 -15.51 -3.23 11.19
C ASN A 212 -16.18 -1.97 10.62
N LEU A 213 -16.14 -1.80 9.30
CA LEU A 213 -16.86 -0.70 8.62
C LEU A 213 -18.39 -0.89 8.71
N ARG A 214 -18.89 -2.10 8.42
CA ARG A 214 -20.34 -2.40 8.49
C ARG A 214 -20.91 -2.28 9.90
N ASN A 215 -20.14 -2.74 10.90
CA ASN A 215 -20.56 -2.66 12.31
C ASN A 215 -20.38 -1.24 12.89
N GLY A 216 -19.83 -0.30 12.11
CA GLY A 216 -19.65 1.07 12.53
C GLY A 216 -18.55 1.27 13.59
N GLN A 217 -17.73 0.24 13.85
CA GLN A 217 -16.56 0.34 14.73
C GLN A 217 -15.45 1.18 14.09
N TRP A 218 -15.28 1.04 12.78
CA TRP A 218 -14.38 1.88 12.00
C TRP A 218 -15.17 2.87 11.13
N LYS A 219 -14.52 3.98 10.79
CA LYS A 219 -14.97 4.89 9.74
C LYS A 219 -13.83 5.10 8.75
N GLN A 220 -14.19 5.28 7.48
CA GLN A 220 -13.26 5.64 6.42
C GLN A 220 -13.50 7.10 6.04
N LEU A 221 -12.47 7.94 6.17
CA LEU A 221 -12.52 9.37 5.84
C LEU A 221 -11.67 9.72 4.62
N GLY A 222 -10.84 8.80 4.13
CA GLY A 222 -9.95 9.04 3.01
C GLY A 222 -9.48 7.76 2.34
N ARG A 223 -8.69 7.93 1.29
CA ARG A 223 -8.03 6.87 0.51
C ARG A 223 -6.57 7.19 0.28
N GLN A 224 -5.94 7.84 1.25
CA GLN A 224 -4.52 8.16 1.16
C GLN A 224 -3.68 6.90 1.26
N VAL A 225 -2.63 6.87 0.44
CA VAL A 225 -1.63 5.81 0.45
C VAL A 225 -0.26 6.47 0.49
N SER A 226 0.63 5.94 1.30
CA SER A 226 2.02 6.36 1.32
C SER A 226 2.95 5.16 1.14
N ILE A 227 4.07 5.38 0.47
CA ILE A 227 5.18 4.42 0.36
C ILE A 227 6.47 5.09 0.78
N ASN A 228 7.38 4.32 1.37
CA ASN A 228 8.71 4.80 1.73
C ASN A 228 9.77 4.16 0.84
N LEU A 229 10.49 4.98 0.10
CA LEU A 229 11.60 4.55 -0.75
C LEU A 229 12.86 5.34 -0.39
N GLY A 230 13.87 4.62 0.07
CA GLY A 230 15.15 5.23 0.44
C GLY A 230 15.07 6.29 1.54
N GLY A 231 14.08 6.20 2.45
CA GLY A 231 13.85 7.16 3.53
C GLY A 231 13.01 8.38 3.15
N LYS A 232 12.55 8.47 1.91
CA LYS A 232 11.63 9.51 1.41
C LYS A 232 10.23 8.95 1.28
N ASP A 233 9.24 9.66 1.81
CA ASP A 233 7.83 9.28 1.70
C ASP A 233 7.21 9.89 0.44
N TYR A 234 6.48 9.05 -0.28
CA TYR A 234 5.70 9.44 -1.47
C TYR A 234 4.24 9.15 -1.20
N ASN A 235 3.42 10.15 -1.40
CA ASN A 235 2.00 10.10 -1.12
C ASN A 235 1.19 9.97 -2.42
N GLY A 236 0.14 9.19 -2.35
CA GLY A 236 -0.78 8.97 -3.45
C GLY A 236 -2.17 8.62 -2.96
N THR A 237 -2.97 8.07 -3.85
CA THR A 237 -4.36 7.70 -3.57
C THR A 237 -4.65 6.28 -4.01
N LEU A 238 -5.44 5.57 -3.23
CA LEU A 238 -5.95 4.25 -3.60
C LEU A 238 -6.89 4.41 -4.79
N SER A 239 -6.48 3.89 -5.95
CA SER A 239 -7.20 4.01 -7.22
C SER A 239 -8.17 2.85 -7.45
N PHE A 240 -7.78 1.64 -7.02
CA PHE A 240 -8.52 0.42 -7.31
C PHE A 240 -8.37 -0.60 -6.19
N ILE A 241 -9.44 -1.33 -5.92
CA ILE A 241 -9.46 -2.57 -5.13
C ILE A 241 -10.30 -3.57 -5.93
N ASP A 242 -9.74 -4.73 -6.21
CA ASP A 242 -10.46 -5.79 -6.91
C ASP A 242 -11.64 -6.30 -6.04
N SER A 243 -12.69 -6.74 -6.70
CA SER A 243 -13.84 -7.40 -6.07
C SER A 243 -13.66 -8.91 -5.96
N VAL A 244 -12.67 -9.48 -6.65
CA VAL A 244 -12.42 -10.91 -6.72
C VAL A 244 -11.17 -11.28 -5.92
N ILE A 245 -11.30 -12.31 -5.08
CA ILE A 245 -10.17 -12.87 -4.34
C ILE A 245 -9.39 -13.78 -5.29
N ASN A 246 -8.09 -13.56 -5.39
CA ASN A 246 -7.19 -14.47 -6.07
C ASN A 246 -6.99 -15.73 -5.19
N THR A 247 -7.51 -16.86 -5.62
CA THR A 247 -7.49 -18.12 -4.87
C THR A 247 -6.08 -18.71 -4.70
N ASN A 248 -5.13 -18.34 -5.57
CA ASN A 248 -3.75 -18.82 -5.48
C ASN A 248 -2.96 -18.08 -4.38
N THR A 249 -3.27 -16.81 -4.15
CA THR A 249 -2.58 -15.96 -3.18
C THR A 249 -3.41 -15.67 -1.94
N ALA A 250 -4.69 -16.10 -1.91
CA ALA A 250 -5.66 -15.78 -0.87
C ALA A 250 -5.69 -14.27 -0.54
N SER A 251 -5.66 -13.45 -1.58
CA SER A 251 -5.62 -11.99 -1.44
C SER A 251 -6.44 -11.28 -2.51
N VAL A 252 -6.84 -10.06 -2.21
CA VAL A 252 -7.48 -9.12 -3.13
C VAL A 252 -6.42 -8.16 -3.65
N SER A 253 -6.32 -8.00 -4.97
CA SER A 253 -5.41 -7.03 -5.57
C SER A 253 -5.91 -5.60 -5.35
N ALA A 254 -5.01 -4.72 -4.97
CA ALA A 254 -5.28 -3.29 -4.83
C ALA A 254 -4.18 -2.49 -5.52
N LYS A 255 -4.55 -1.32 -6.07
CA LYS A 255 -3.63 -0.39 -6.72
C LYS A 255 -3.78 1.00 -6.12
N ALA A 256 -2.64 1.64 -5.93
CA ALA A 256 -2.58 3.04 -5.56
C ALA A 256 -1.76 3.80 -6.60
N GLN A 257 -2.21 5.00 -6.92
CA GLN A 257 -1.57 5.87 -7.89
C GLN A 257 -0.77 6.94 -7.17
N ILE A 258 0.51 7.08 -7.51
CA ILE A 258 1.45 8.01 -6.90
C ILE A 258 2.00 8.94 -7.98
N PRO A 259 1.88 10.26 -7.81
CA PRO A 259 2.51 11.24 -8.71
C PRO A 259 4.04 11.07 -8.71
N ASN A 260 4.64 11.02 -9.90
CA ASN A 260 6.07 10.80 -10.09
C ASN A 260 6.67 11.75 -11.14
N PRO A 261 6.47 13.08 -11.02
CA PRO A 261 6.88 14.03 -12.06
C PRO A 261 8.40 14.11 -12.27
N SER A 262 9.19 13.76 -11.25
CA SER A 262 10.66 13.70 -11.35
C SER A 262 11.17 12.36 -11.90
N LEU A 263 10.28 11.39 -12.16
CA LEU A 263 10.60 10.04 -12.64
C LEU A 263 11.60 9.29 -11.74
N GLU A 264 11.66 9.66 -10.45
CA GLU A 264 12.56 9.04 -9.46
C GLU A 264 12.12 7.61 -9.14
N ILE A 265 10.80 7.37 -9.08
CA ILE A 265 10.26 6.05 -8.79
C ILE A 265 10.24 5.24 -10.09
N ARG A 266 10.90 4.10 -10.07
CA ARG A 266 10.92 3.17 -11.19
C ARG A 266 9.99 1.98 -10.94
N PRO A 267 9.40 1.39 -11.99
CA PRO A 267 8.67 0.13 -11.84
C PRO A 267 9.58 -1.00 -11.35
N GLY A 268 8.99 -1.97 -10.66
CA GLY A 268 9.69 -3.16 -10.17
C GLY A 268 10.26 -3.06 -8.76
N ILE A 269 10.11 -1.93 -8.06
CA ILE A 269 10.63 -1.75 -6.70
C ILE A 269 9.62 -2.30 -5.68
N PHE A 270 10.09 -3.21 -4.82
CA PHE A 270 9.30 -3.67 -3.68
C PHE A 270 9.33 -2.66 -2.54
N THR A 271 8.17 -2.39 -1.96
CA THR A 271 8.01 -1.39 -0.90
C THR A 271 6.89 -1.75 0.06
N LYS A 272 6.91 -1.10 1.23
CA LYS A 272 5.78 -1.15 2.16
C LYS A 272 4.80 -0.05 1.82
N VAL A 273 3.56 -0.45 1.66
CA VAL A 273 2.42 0.42 1.36
C VAL A 273 1.66 0.66 2.65
N SER A 274 1.51 1.91 3.04
CA SER A 274 0.68 2.33 4.17
C SER A 274 -0.60 2.91 3.63
N VAL A 275 -1.73 2.32 3.97
CA VAL A 275 -3.06 2.81 3.61
C VAL A 275 -3.65 3.51 4.81
N GLU A 276 -4.01 4.77 4.64
CA GLU A 276 -4.50 5.67 5.66
C GLU A 276 -5.95 6.07 5.43
N GLY A 277 -6.53 6.79 6.39
CA GLY A 277 -7.91 7.28 6.29
C GLY A 277 -8.93 6.41 6.99
N PHE A 278 -8.49 5.34 7.67
CA PHE A 278 -9.33 4.54 8.57
C PHE A 278 -9.17 5.01 10.01
N TYR A 279 -10.27 5.00 10.76
CA TYR A 279 -10.29 5.42 12.16
C TYR A 279 -11.12 4.45 12.98
N GLN A 280 -10.55 3.96 14.10
CA GLN A 280 -11.31 3.30 15.15
C GLN A 280 -12.15 4.35 15.86
N LYS A 281 -13.47 4.24 15.78
CA LYS A 281 -14.36 5.07 16.57
C LYS A 281 -14.25 4.72 18.05
N ASN A 282 -14.30 5.73 18.88
CA ASN A 282 -14.41 5.53 20.33
C ASN A 282 -13.31 4.60 20.88
N GLY A 283 -12.09 4.71 20.37
CA GLY A 283 -10.97 3.88 20.76
C GLY A 283 -10.02 4.57 21.74
N PHE A 284 -9.02 3.81 22.17
CA PHE A 284 -7.93 4.30 23.02
C PHE A 284 -6.60 3.97 22.37
N LYS A 285 -5.73 4.95 22.20
CA LYS A 285 -4.36 4.71 21.77
C LYS A 285 -3.47 4.63 23.00
N ILE A 286 -2.88 3.47 23.23
CA ILE A 286 -2.05 3.21 24.42
C ILE A 286 -0.64 2.75 24.02
N PRO A 287 0.39 2.95 24.87
CA PRO A 287 1.71 2.37 24.64
C PRO A 287 1.67 0.83 24.61
N GLN A 288 2.34 0.22 23.63
CA GLN A 288 2.37 -1.24 23.47
C GLN A 288 2.96 -1.95 24.71
N VAL A 289 3.90 -1.30 25.42
CA VAL A 289 4.53 -1.85 26.64
C VAL A 289 3.52 -2.18 27.74
N ALA A 290 2.36 -1.51 27.75
CA ALA A 290 1.28 -1.76 28.72
C ALA A 290 0.55 -3.08 28.49
N LEU A 291 0.62 -3.64 27.29
CA LEU A 291 -0.08 -4.89 26.94
C LEU A 291 0.63 -6.08 27.56
N LYS A 292 -0.15 -6.95 28.18
CA LYS A 292 0.29 -8.24 28.71
C LYS A 292 -0.63 -9.35 28.20
N GLN A 293 -0.05 -10.51 27.97
CA GLN A 293 -0.81 -11.70 27.60
C GLN A 293 -1.08 -12.53 28.86
N ASP A 294 -2.34 -12.88 29.09
CA ASP A 294 -2.75 -13.77 30.17
C ASP A 294 -3.54 -14.93 29.57
N LEU A 295 -2.95 -16.15 29.60
CA LEU A 295 -3.50 -17.37 28.97
C LEU A 295 -4.05 -17.13 27.56
N SER A 296 -5.31 -16.74 27.44
CA SER A 296 -6.00 -16.51 26.16
C SER A 296 -6.44 -15.07 25.93
N ASN A 297 -6.18 -14.17 26.88
CA ASN A 297 -6.67 -12.80 26.81
C ASN A 297 -5.52 -11.78 26.84
N THR A 298 -5.67 -10.70 26.07
CA THR A 298 -4.83 -9.52 26.22
C THR A 298 -5.36 -8.65 27.36
N ILE A 299 -4.47 -8.27 28.28
CA ILE A 299 -4.81 -7.50 29.45
C ILE A 299 -3.95 -6.25 29.59
N VAL A 300 -4.44 -5.31 30.36
CA VAL A 300 -3.67 -4.18 30.90
C VAL A 300 -3.87 -4.11 32.42
N TYR A 301 -2.86 -3.59 33.11
CA TYR A 301 -2.99 -3.25 34.53
C TYR A 301 -3.34 -1.77 34.62
N VAL A 302 -4.34 -1.47 35.43
CA VAL A 302 -4.80 -0.08 35.72
C VAL A 302 -4.75 0.19 37.21
N VAL A 303 -4.63 1.46 37.57
CA VAL A 303 -4.77 1.89 38.97
C VAL A 303 -6.22 2.24 39.23
N GLN A 304 -6.85 1.53 40.17
CA GLN A 304 -8.19 1.78 40.64
C GLN A 304 -8.18 1.89 42.17
N ASP A 305 -8.62 3.01 42.71
CA ASP A 305 -8.62 3.29 44.16
C ASP A 305 -7.25 3.07 44.85
N GLY A 306 -6.16 3.44 44.15
CA GLY A 306 -4.78 3.29 44.62
C GLY A 306 -4.29 1.83 44.66
N LYS A 307 -4.98 0.91 43.98
CA LYS A 307 -4.63 -0.50 43.85
C LYS A 307 -4.56 -0.93 42.40
N VAL A 308 -3.76 -1.96 42.14
CA VAL A 308 -3.65 -2.58 40.82
C VAL A 308 -4.89 -3.40 40.51
N ALA A 309 -5.59 -3.07 39.43
CA ALA A 309 -6.66 -3.88 38.85
C ALA A 309 -6.26 -4.39 37.46
N LYS A 310 -6.82 -5.53 37.06
CA LYS A 310 -6.61 -6.14 35.72
C LYS A 310 -7.85 -5.87 34.87
N LYS A 311 -7.66 -5.32 33.66
CA LYS A 311 -8.71 -5.18 32.64
C LYS A 311 -8.38 -5.99 31.40
N VAL A 312 -9.34 -6.76 30.90
CA VAL A 312 -9.25 -7.45 29.61
C VAL A 312 -9.57 -6.44 28.52
N VAL A 313 -8.73 -6.36 27.51
CA VAL A 313 -8.86 -5.41 26.42
C VAL A 313 -8.90 -6.12 25.06
N LYS A 314 -9.62 -5.53 24.12
CA LYS A 314 -9.64 -5.99 22.73
C LYS A 314 -8.84 -5.00 21.87
N ILE A 315 -7.80 -5.52 21.23
CA ILE A 315 -6.96 -4.75 20.29
C ILE A 315 -7.66 -4.71 18.94
N SER A 316 -7.75 -3.52 18.31
CA SER A 316 -8.22 -3.36 16.94
C SER A 316 -7.09 -3.12 15.93
N ALA A 317 -5.97 -2.56 16.40
CA ALA A 317 -4.76 -2.41 15.59
C ALA A 317 -3.55 -2.28 16.51
N GLN A 318 -2.39 -2.70 16.03
CA GLN A 318 -1.14 -2.66 16.80
C GLN A 318 0.01 -2.25 15.89
N ASP A 319 0.85 -1.37 16.39
CA ASP A 319 2.11 -0.94 15.79
C ASP A 319 3.27 -1.27 16.75
N THR A 320 4.52 -1.09 16.34
CA THR A 320 5.73 -1.33 17.14
C THR A 320 5.75 -0.57 18.47
N ARG A 321 5.06 0.56 18.57
CA ARG A 321 5.09 1.46 19.74
C ARG A 321 3.76 1.60 20.44
N THR A 322 2.68 1.47 19.72
CA THR A 322 1.32 1.75 20.21
C THR A 322 0.35 0.66 19.83
N ALA A 323 -0.70 0.53 20.62
CA ALA A 323 -1.84 -0.32 20.32
C ALA A 323 -3.14 0.51 20.41
N THR A 324 -4.04 0.22 19.50
CA THR A 324 -5.38 0.78 19.47
C THR A 324 -6.35 -0.22 20.10
N ILE A 325 -6.99 0.20 21.16
CA ILE A 325 -7.94 -0.62 21.92
C ILE A 325 -9.36 -0.21 21.52
N SER A 326 -10.17 -1.20 21.13
CA SER A 326 -11.57 -0.99 20.76
C SER A 326 -12.53 -1.12 21.93
N SER A 327 -12.18 -1.89 22.98
CA SER A 327 -13.03 -2.10 24.16
C SER A 327 -12.22 -2.59 25.37
N GLY A 328 -12.80 -2.40 26.58
CA GLY A 328 -12.20 -2.85 27.84
C GLY A 328 -11.58 -1.73 28.67
N LEU A 329 -11.47 -0.51 28.15
CA LEU A 329 -11.00 0.68 28.85
C LEU A 329 -12.13 1.72 29.01
N GLN A 330 -11.94 2.61 29.95
CA GLN A 330 -12.77 3.80 30.18
C GLN A 330 -11.91 5.05 30.07
N ASP A 331 -12.56 6.17 29.77
CA ASP A 331 -11.86 7.45 29.72
C ASP A 331 -11.30 7.81 31.08
N GLY A 332 -10.03 8.22 31.11
CA GLY A 332 -9.32 8.53 32.35
C GLY A 332 -8.68 7.33 33.05
N ASP A 333 -8.81 6.09 32.54
CA ASP A 333 -8.10 4.94 33.13
C ASP A 333 -6.59 5.18 33.18
N GLN A 334 -6.00 4.99 34.36
CA GLN A 334 -4.56 5.10 34.57
C GLN A 334 -3.89 3.74 34.33
N ILE A 335 -3.30 3.57 33.15
CA ILE A 335 -2.68 2.32 32.70
C ILE A 335 -1.24 2.27 33.18
N ILE A 336 -0.84 1.18 33.84
CA ILE A 336 0.53 0.98 34.35
C ILE A 336 1.47 0.61 33.22
N LEU A 337 2.62 1.26 33.15
CA LEU A 337 3.61 1.07 32.09
C LEU A 337 4.86 0.31 32.55
N ASP A 338 5.12 0.24 33.85
CA ASP A 338 6.35 -0.31 34.42
C ASP A 338 6.13 -1.21 35.65
N ASN A 339 7.22 -1.66 36.27
CA ASN A 339 7.22 -2.43 37.52
C ASN A 339 6.38 -3.72 37.53
N PHE A 340 6.03 -4.29 36.38
CA PHE A 340 5.15 -5.46 36.24
C PHE A 340 5.60 -6.70 37.05
N LYS A 341 6.91 -6.85 37.31
CA LYS A 341 7.45 -7.95 38.10
C LYS A 341 7.23 -7.78 39.62
N LYS A 342 6.92 -6.55 40.05
CA LYS A 342 6.80 -6.18 41.48
C LYS A 342 5.36 -5.96 41.92
N ILE A 343 4.41 -5.96 40.99
CA ILE A 343 3.00 -5.72 41.26
C ILE A 343 2.17 -6.98 41.03
N ASN A 344 1.16 -7.14 41.84
CA ASN A 344 0.09 -8.13 41.69
C ASN A 344 -1.25 -7.44 41.78
N VAL A 345 -2.31 -8.05 41.23
CA VAL A 345 -3.68 -7.55 41.40
C VAL A 345 -3.98 -7.32 42.87
N GLY A 346 -4.45 -6.14 43.23
CA GLY A 346 -4.72 -5.72 44.61
C GLY A 346 -3.55 -5.08 45.35
N SER A 347 -2.31 -5.04 44.77
CA SER A 347 -1.16 -4.32 45.36
C SER A 347 -1.46 -2.82 45.45
N LYS A 348 -1.08 -2.21 46.58
CA LYS A 348 -1.13 -0.73 46.74
C LYS A 348 -0.03 -0.09 45.90
N VAL A 349 -0.40 0.91 45.10
CA VAL A 349 0.52 1.64 44.22
C VAL A 349 0.27 3.13 44.27
N THR A 350 1.33 3.92 44.04
CA THR A 350 1.25 5.37 43.88
C THR A 350 1.49 5.71 42.42
N PRO A 351 0.48 6.21 41.67
CA PRO A 351 0.64 6.56 40.28
C PRO A 351 1.54 7.77 40.11
N ILE A 352 2.52 7.69 39.22
CA ILE A 352 3.36 8.80 38.77
C ILE A 352 3.07 8.96 37.28
N PRO A 353 2.60 10.16 36.84
CA PRO A 353 2.36 10.35 35.42
C PRO A 353 3.62 10.11 34.60
N ALA A 354 3.53 9.13 33.65
CA ALA A 354 4.58 8.94 32.65
C ALA A 354 4.42 10.00 31.53
N SER A 355 5.52 10.27 30.80
CA SER A 355 5.48 11.16 29.64
C SER A 355 4.33 10.77 28.70
N THR A 356 3.64 11.75 28.15
CA THR A 356 2.58 11.57 27.15
C THR A 356 3.08 10.98 25.84
N ASP A 357 4.40 11.01 25.62
CA ASP A 357 5.02 10.34 24.48
C ASP A 357 5.25 8.84 24.81
N PRO A 358 4.51 7.92 24.16
CA PRO A 358 4.65 6.48 24.42
C PRO A 358 6.08 5.94 24.15
N TYR A 359 6.94 6.74 23.54
CA TYR A 359 8.31 6.37 23.21
C TYR A 359 9.32 6.71 24.30
N VAL A 360 9.03 7.73 25.14
CA VAL A 360 9.92 8.17 26.22
C VAL A 360 9.71 7.38 27.51
N ALA A 361 8.56 6.73 27.67
CA ALA A 361 8.24 5.90 28.82
C ALA A 361 9.05 4.59 28.81
N GLY A 362 10.28 4.62 29.24
CA GLY A 362 11.15 3.44 29.35
C GLY A 362 12.65 3.73 29.16
N GLN A 363 13.02 4.94 28.81
CA GLN A 363 14.43 5.34 28.94
C GLN A 363 14.69 5.83 30.36
N PRO A 364 15.74 5.34 31.06
CA PRO A 364 16.19 5.98 32.30
C PRO A 364 16.58 7.42 31.96
N GLU A 365 16.08 8.37 32.73
CA GLU A 365 16.50 9.76 32.63
C GLU A 365 18.04 9.79 32.64
N ALA A 366 18.64 10.18 31.52
CA ALA A 366 20.04 10.52 31.49
C ALA A 366 20.21 11.69 32.47
N SER A 367 20.88 11.40 33.59
CA SER A 367 21.25 12.37 34.62
C SER A 367 21.83 13.60 33.91
N GLN A 368 21.11 14.70 33.98
CA GLN A 368 21.69 16.02 33.75
C GLN A 368 22.74 16.24 34.85
N SER A 369 23.98 15.83 34.57
CA SER A 369 25.12 16.24 35.36
C SER A 369 25.39 17.70 35.09
N ASN A 370 25.20 18.52 36.11
CA ASN A 370 25.68 19.89 36.25
C ASN A 370 27.01 20.09 35.53
N ALA A 371 27.01 20.99 34.58
CA ALA A 371 28.20 21.70 34.12
C ALA A 371 27.97 23.19 34.42
N GLU A 372 27.95 23.50 35.71
CA GLU A 372 28.26 24.86 36.20
C GLU A 372 29.57 24.78 36.99
N SER A 373 30.48 25.57 36.57
CA SER A 373 31.58 26.24 37.26
C SER A 373 32.95 26.01 36.63
N GLY A 374 33.53 27.10 36.23
CA GLY A 374 34.96 27.27 36.33
C GLY A 374 35.67 28.02 35.21
N LYS A 375 35.63 29.34 35.30
CA LYS A 375 36.67 30.28 34.83
C LYS A 375 37.09 30.27 33.36
#